data_304c5fe086b9921a996c26f3bc8d8923
#
_entry.id   304c5fe086b9921a996c26f3bc8d8923
#
_cell.length_a   1.000
_cell.length_b   1.000
_cell.length_c   1.000
_cell.angle_alpha   90.00
_cell.angle_beta   90.00
_cell.angle_gamma   90.00
#
_symmetry.space_group_name_H-M   'P 1'
#
loop_
_entity.id
_entity.type
_entity.pdbx_description
1 polymer ?
#
loop_
_entity_poly.entity_id
_entity_poly.type
_entity_poly.pdbx_seq_one_letter_code
_entity_poly.pdbx_strand_id
1 'polypeptide(L)'
;MIVGIAGMAVAAALAMPASGAQLALQDDQLHNLSGPALDQRLDLLQSTGTKVSRVDIIWRSVAKTRPAEPTDPADPAYDWARYDQMLKGLIARDITPMMTFYWTPEWASRTGKSNAAPRVADASHFAAAIARRYNGTWPDGSGGTLPLVERLEIWNEPNIGTFWSPQCRRQRGRYVMESARQYSALVAAAYPQIKAVSPSSIVTGGVTGPVGGSVCKKTDSSVGTITFAKEMIRQKVPIDAWSMHLYPIGSPQKAYFVPSWKTIPQITRLVDRLKPGAPIYVTETGYHTSYNRYHRYFVSEAQQAAWVGETMQAASRYPRVEVAVWFNLQDNPFWTGGLMRMNGTKKPAWAQFTSQVGATPRPATWAP
;
A
#
# COMPACT_ATOMS: atom_id res chain seq x y z
N MET A 1 -35.18 54.96 -14.57
CA MET A 1 -35.50 53.56 -14.31
C MET A 1 -34.29 52.73 -14.51
N ILE A 2 -33.61 52.36 -13.45
CA ILE A 2 -32.44 51.48 -13.47
C ILE A 2 -32.89 50.13 -12.90
N VAL A 3 -32.95 49.10 -13.72
CA VAL A 3 -33.31 47.75 -13.32
C VAL A 3 -32.03 47.06 -12.89
N GLY A 4 -31.92 46.80 -11.58
CA GLY A 4 -30.83 46.02 -11.02
C GLY A 4 -31.07 44.53 -11.23
N ILE A 5 -30.17 43.83 -11.90
CA ILE A 5 -30.13 42.35 -12.01
C ILE A 5 -29.39 41.84 -10.80
N ALA A 6 -30.12 41.22 -9.87
CA ALA A 6 -29.55 40.47 -8.78
C ALA A 6 -29.04 39.09 -9.29
N GLY A 7 -27.73 38.91 -9.38
CA GLY A 7 -27.12 37.63 -9.68
C GLY A 7 -27.23 36.69 -8.47
N MET A 8 -28.04 35.66 -8.54
CA MET A 8 -28.01 34.54 -7.61
C MET A 8 -26.74 33.69 -7.86
N ALA A 9 -25.80 33.76 -6.94
CA ALA A 9 -24.69 32.80 -6.89
C ALA A 9 -25.23 31.45 -6.37
N VAL A 10 -25.41 30.48 -7.23
CA VAL A 10 -25.68 29.09 -6.85
C VAL A 10 -24.33 28.50 -6.32
N ALA A 11 -24.27 28.42 -5.01
CA ALA A 11 -23.21 27.63 -4.37
C ALA A 11 -23.45 26.16 -4.72
N ALA A 12 -22.64 25.60 -5.62
CA ALA A 12 -22.60 24.17 -5.85
C ALA A 12 -22.09 23.51 -4.56
N ALA A 13 -22.98 22.95 -3.79
CA ALA A 13 -22.63 22.04 -2.70
C ALA A 13 -21.94 20.83 -3.36
N LEU A 14 -20.63 20.72 -3.20
CA LEU A 14 -19.88 19.51 -3.50
C LEU A 14 -20.50 18.42 -2.61
N ALA A 15 -21.33 17.57 -3.20
CA ALA A 15 -21.82 16.38 -2.57
C ALA A 15 -20.60 15.53 -2.18
N MET A 16 -20.28 15.47 -0.89
CA MET A 16 -19.31 14.51 -0.39
C MET A 16 -19.85 13.12 -0.74
N PRO A 17 -19.07 12.25 -1.36
CA PRO A 17 -19.50 10.90 -1.62
C PRO A 17 -19.85 10.25 -0.27
N ALA A 18 -21.04 9.68 -0.18
CA ALA A 18 -21.43 8.77 0.90
C ALA A 18 -20.62 7.48 0.72
N SER A 19 -19.35 7.49 1.10
CA SER A 19 -18.48 6.35 0.95
C SER A 19 -17.94 5.92 2.31
N GLY A 20 -18.46 4.83 2.81
CA GLY A 20 -17.70 4.00 3.75
C GLY A 20 -16.42 3.53 3.06
N ALA A 21 -15.38 3.25 3.84
CA ALA A 21 -14.12 2.70 3.31
C ALA A 21 -14.38 1.42 2.49
N GLN A 22 -13.71 1.28 1.34
CA GLN A 22 -13.74 0.05 0.55
C GLN A 22 -12.96 -1.05 1.27
N LEU A 23 -13.56 -2.21 1.50
CA LEU A 23 -12.84 -3.41 1.90
C LEU A 23 -12.15 -4.02 0.68
N ALA A 24 -10.86 -4.21 0.78
CA ALA A 24 -10.00 -4.76 -0.26
C ALA A 24 -9.24 -6.00 0.24
N LEU A 25 -8.58 -6.70 -0.65
CA LEU A 25 -7.84 -7.91 -0.31
C LEU A 25 -6.46 -7.90 -0.96
N GLN A 26 -5.45 -8.33 -0.21
CA GLN A 26 -4.13 -8.67 -0.76
C GLN A 26 -3.97 -10.17 -0.84
N ASP A 27 -3.28 -10.62 -1.87
CA ASP A 27 -2.79 -11.99 -1.98
C ASP A 27 -1.30 -11.98 -2.32
N ASP A 28 -0.47 -12.27 -1.32
CA ASP A 28 0.98 -12.25 -1.43
C ASP A 28 1.55 -13.39 -2.29
N GLN A 29 0.73 -14.30 -2.79
CA GLN A 29 1.17 -15.33 -3.74
C GLN A 29 1.14 -14.87 -5.19
N LEU A 30 0.37 -13.84 -5.53
CA LEU A 30 0.19 -13.40 -6.92
C LEU A 30 1.51 -13.09 -7.62
N HIS A 31 2.44 -12.41 -6.94
CA HIS A 31 3.72 -12.04 -7.54
C HIS A 31 4.68 -13.23 -7.78
N ASN A 32 4.32 -14.44 -7.34
CA ASN A 32 5.10 -15.67 -7.56
C ASN A 32 4.53 -16.57 -8.66
N LEU A 33 3.33 -16.25 -9.17
CA LEU A 33 2.59 -17.08 -10.10
C LEU A 33 2.63 -16.52 -11.53
N SER A 34 2.39 -17.40 -12.51
CA SER A 34 2.22 -17.07 -13.92
C SER A 34 1.40 -18.14 -14.64
N GLY A 35 0.91 -17.86 -15.86
CA GLY A 35 0.12 -18.77 -16.64
C GLY A 35 -1.13 -19.28 -15.93
N PRO A 36 -1.55 -20.55 -16.19
CA PRO A 36 -2.79 -21.09 -15.62
C PRO A 36 -2.87 -21.05 -14.08
N ALA A 37 -1.76 -21.17 -13.38
CA ALA A 37 -1.73 -21.09 -11.92
C ALA A 37 -2.09 -19.68 -11.43
N LEU A 38 -1.63 -18.64 -12.13
CA LEU A 38 -2.03 -17.26 -11.85
C LEU A 38 -3.51 -17.04 -12.14
N ASP A 39 -4.02 -17.54 -13.27
CA ASP A 39 -5.44 -17.39 -13.63
C ASP A 39 -6.36 -18.04 -12.59
N GLN A 40 -6.07 -19.28 -12.18
CA GLN A 40 -6.82 -19.96 -11.11
C GLN A 40 -6.79 -19.16 -9.80
N ARG A 41 -5.65 -18.55 -9.49
CA ARG A 41 -5.51 -17.75 -8.27
C ARG A 41 -6.28 -16.43 -8.34
N LEU A 42 -6.32 -15.81 -9.51
CA LEU A 42 -7.11 -14.61 -9.78
C LEU A 42 -8.63 -14.91 -9.74
N ASP A 43 -9.07 -16.07 -10.26
CA ASP A 43 -10.47 -16.52 -10.16
C ASP A 43 -10.86 -16.73 -8.69
N LEU A 44 -9.98 -17.33 -7.89
CA LEU A 44 -10.19 -17.48 -6.45
C LEU A 44 -10.29 -16.12 -5.76
N LEU A 45 -9.43 -15.16 -6.09
CA LEU A 45 -9.49 -13.80 -5.58
C LEU A 45 -10.81 -13.12 -5.98
N GLN A 46 -11.22 -13.22 -7.25
CA GLN A 46 -12.49 -12.70 -7.74
C GLN A 46 -13.68 -13.28 -7.00
N SER A 47 -13.64 -14.56 -6.65
CA SER A 47 -14.72 -15.25 -5.92
C SER A 47 -14.95 -14.73 -4.50
N THR A 48 -14.04 -13.91 -3.97
CA THR A 48 -14.26 -13.18 -2.71
C THR A 48 -15.17 -11.96 -2.88
N GLY A 49 -15.41 -11.54 -4.10
CA GLY A 49 -16.15 -10.31 -4.41
C GLY A 49 -15.31 -9.04 -4.34
N THR A 50 -14.01 -9.12 -3.98
CA THR A 50 -13.16 -7.94 -3.88
C THR A 50 -13.09 -7.17 -5.20
N LYS A 51 -13.13 -5.84 -5.12
CA LYS A 51 -13.04 -4.92 -6.25
C LYS A 51 -11.72 -4.15 -6.28
N VAL A 52 -10.91 -4.32 -5.24
CA VAL A 52 -9.59 -3.70 -5.12
C VAL A 52 -8.62 -4.73 -4.56
N SER A 53 -7.43 -4.81 -5.14
CA SER A 53 -6.35 -5.65 -4.62
C SER A 53 -5.04 -4.88 -4.54
N ARG A 54 -4.38 -4.94 -3.39
CA ARG A 54 -3.01 -4.48 -3.26
C ARG A 54 -2.06 -5.55 -3.81
N VAL A 55 -1.09 -5.14 -4.60
CA VAL A 55 -0.14 -6.03 -5.28
C VAL A 55 1.29 -5.58 -5.08
N ASP A 56 2.17 -6.54 -4.87
CA ASP A 56 3.59 -6.32 -4.61
C ASP A 56 4.42 -6.47 -5.89
N ILE A 57 5.17 -5.43 -6.23
CA ILE A 57 6.20 -5.45 -7.27
C ILE A 57 7.55 -5.67 -6.61
N ILE A 58 8.10 -6.86 -6.74
CA ILE A 58 9.37 -7.21 -6.12
C ILE A 58 10.52 -6.70 -6.99
N TRP A 59 11.05 -5.52 -6.66
CA TRP A 59 12.03 -4.81 -7.50
C TRP A 59 13.23 -5.69 -7.89
N ARG A 60 13.83 -6.42 -6.94
CA ARG A 60 14.95 -7.32 -7.22
C ARG A 60 14.62 -8.47 -8.18
N SER A 61 13.34 -8.80 -8.34
CA SER A 61 12.89 -9.83 -9.28
C SER A 61 12.63 -9.25 -10.67
N VAL A 62 12.21 -7.99 -10.75
CA VAL A 62 12.01 -7.25 -12.00
C VAL A 62 13.34 -6.84 -12.62
N ALA A 63 14.29 -6.33 -11.82
CA ALA A 63 15.56 -5.78 -12.28
C ALA A 63 16.74 -6.51 -11.61
N LYS A 64 17.08 -7.70 -12.11
CA LYS A 64 18.19 -8.51 -11.59
C LYS A 64 19.56 -7.87 -11.86
N THR A 65 19.68 -7.16 -12.96
CA THR A 65 20.86 -6.39 -13.36
C THR A 65 20.51 -4.90 -13.44
N ARG A 66 21.51 -4.03 -13.42
CA ARG A 66 21.31 -2.59 -13.52
C ARG A 66 20.84 -2.23 -14.94
N PRO A 67 19.67 -1.56 -15.09
CA PRO A 67 19.23 -1.02 -16.37
C PRO A 67 20.21 0.06 -16.88
N ALA A 68 20.42 0.10 -18.20
CA ALA A 68 21.16 1.17 -18.86
C ALA A 68 20.31 2.44 -18.94
N GLU A 69 19.02 2.27 -19.25
CA GLU A 69 18.01 3.33 -19.33
C GLU A 69 16.96 3.12 -18.20
N PRO A 70 17.27 3.48 -16.94
CA PRO A 70 16.51 3.03 -15.78
C PRO A 70 15.09 3.59 -15.68
N THR A 71 14.71 4.60 -16.47
CA THR A 71 13.35 5.13 -16.55
C THR A 71 12.57 4.60 -17.76
N ASP A 72 13.24 3.83 -18.65
CA ASP A 72 12.59 3.18 -19.78
C ASP A 72 12.17 1.75 -19.41
N PRO A 73 10.85 1.45 -19.34
CA PRO A 73 10.40 0.09 -19.05
C PRO A 73 10.68 -0.93 -20.16
N ALA A 74 11.17 -0.50 -21.35
CA ALA A 74 11.65 -1.39 -22.42
C ALA A 74 13.11 -1.83 -22.22
N ASP A 75 13.85 -1.27 -21.25
CA ASP A 75 15.22 -1.69 -20.98
C ASP A 75 15.27 -3.22 -20.73
N PRO A 76 16.16 -3.97 -21.40
CA PRO A 76 16.20 -5.44 -21.34
C PRO A 76 16.57 -5.99 -19.94
N ALA A 77 17.04 -5.16 -19.02
CA ALA A 77 17.26 -5.55 -17.63
C ALA A 77 15.94 -5.73 -16.84
N TYR A 78 14.81 -5.26 -17.36
CA TYR A 78 13.50 -5.40 -16.71
C TYR A 78 12.74 -6.63 -17.19
N ASP A 79 12.35 -7.50 -16.27
CA ASP A 79 11.44 -8.62 -16.49
C ASP A 79 10.06 -8.30 -15.93
N TRP A 80 9.16 -7.82 -16.80
CA TRP A 80 7.80 -7.44 -16.43
C TRP A 80 6.75 -8.52 -16.70
N ALA A 81 7.09 -9.60 -17.44
CA ALA A 81 6.12 -10.52 -18.02
C ALA A 81 5.05 -11.01 -17.03
N ARG A 82 5.48 -11.38 -15.82
CA ARG A 82 4.61 -11.85 -14.74
C ARG A 82 3.67 -10.77 -14.23
N TYR A 83 4.18 -9.55 -14.08
CA TYR A 83 3.39 -8.42 -13.58
C TYR A 83 2.40 -7.91 -14.61
N ASP A 84 2.76 -7.90 -15.89
CA ASP A 84 1.84 -7.58 -16.98
C ASP A 84 0.65 -8.55 -16.99
N GLN A 85 0.93 -9.86 -16.90
CA GLN A 85 -0.11 -10.88 -16.85
C GLN A 85 -1.00 -10.71 -15.62
N MET A 86 -0.42 -10.47 -14.44
CA MET A 86 -1.14 -10.27 -13.19
C MET A 86 -2.06 -9.05 -13.27
N LEU A 87 -1.56 -7.90 -13.71
CA LEU A 87 -2.34 -6.67 -13.78
C LEU A 87 -3.45 -6.73 -14.83
N LYS A 88 -3.16 -7.27 -16.02
CA LYS A 88 -4.19 -7.55 -17.06
C LYS A 88 -5.26 -8.50 -16.52
N GLY A 89 -4.86 -9.55 -15.82
CA GLY A 89 -5.77 -10.53 -15.22
C GLY A 89 -6.66 -9.98 -14.12
N LEU A 90 -6.16 -9.05 -13.29
CA LEU A 90 -6.96 -8.34 -12.29
C LEU A 90 -8.02 -7.45 -12.95
N ILE A 91 -7.60 -6.61 -13.92
CA ILE A 91 -8.52 -5.72 -14.64
C ILE A 91 -9.61 -6.50 -15.39
N ALA A 92 -9.25 -7.62 -16.06
CA ALA A 92 -10.20 -8.50 -16.73
C ALA A 92 -11.27 -9.09 -15.77
N ARG A 93 -11.00 -9.11 -14.46
CA ARG A 93 -11.93 -9.57 -13.42
C ARG A 93 -12.60 -8.44 -12.64
N ASP A 94 -12.53 -7.21 -13.16
CA ASP A 94 -13.07 -6.00 -12.50
C ASP A 94 -12.47 -5.78 -11.10
N ILE A 95 -11.17 -6.05 -10.94
CA ILE A 95 -10.41 -5.79 -9.72
C ILE A 95 -9.38 -4.71 -9.99
N THR A 96 -9.54 -3.56 -9.35
CA THR A 96 -8.60 -2.42 -9.45
C THR A 96 -7.33 -2.73 -8.65
N PRO A 97 -6.15 -2.75 -9.27
CA PRO A 97 -4.90 -2.91 -8.55
C PRO A 97 -4.46 -1.61 -7.90
N MET A 98 -3.86 -1.70 -6.70
CA MET A 98 -2.98 -0.69 -6.14
C MET A 98 -1.60 -1.30 -5.94
N MET A 99 -0.57 -0.65 -6.47
CA MET A 99 0.77 -1.23 -6.49
C MET A 99 1.64 -0.69 -5.36
N THR A 100 2.46 -1.56 -4.80
CA THR A 100 3.65 -1.17 -4.02
C THR A 100 4.89 -1.84 -4.60
N PHE A 101 6.06 -1.23 -4.44
CA PHE A 101 7.32 -1.87 -4.80
C PHE A 101 8.32 -1.82 -3.65
N TYR A 102 9.14 -2.84 -3.51
CA TYR A 102 10.17 -2.94 -2.46
C TYR A 102 11.18 -4.05 -2.77
N TRP A 103 12.08 -4.33 -1.84
CA TRP A 103 13.21 -5.24 -1.96
C TRP A 103 14.27 -4.78 -2.96
N THR A 104 15.26 -4.08 -2.43
CA THR A 104 16.38 -3.51 -3.18
C THR A 104 17.17 -4.60 -3.93
N PRO A 105 17.37 -4.48 -5.26
CA PRO A 105 18.32 -5.33 -5.98
C PRO A 105 19.74 -5.16 -5.45
N GLU A 106 20.57 -6.19 -5.59
CA GLU A 106 21.95 -6.17 -5.12
C GLU A 106 22.74 -4.97 -5.68
N TRP A 107 22.60 -4.70 -6.97
CA TRP A 107 23.26 -3.60 -7.67
C TRP A 107 22.83 -2.20 -7.21
N ALA A 108 21.59 -2.03 -6.67
CA ALA A 108 21.08 -0.77 -6.10
C ALA A 108 21.33 -0.67 -4.59
N SER A 109 21.73 -1.76 -3.95
CA SER A 109 22.03 -1.85 -2.52
C SER A 109 23.44 -1.37 -2.21
N ARG A 110 23.63 -0.72 -1.07
CA ARG A 110 24.97 -0.38 -0.57
C ARG A 110 25.65 -1.54 0.16
N THR A 111 24.89 -2.55 0.54
CA THR A 111 25.37 -3.67 1.37
C THR A 111 25.15 -5.04 0.73
N GLY A 112 24.57 -5.09 -0.49
CA GLY A 112 24.15 -6.32 -1.16
C GLY A 112 22.86 -6.93 -0.59
N LYS A 113 22.33 -6.42 0.53
CA LYS A 113 21.11 -6.95 1.16
C LYS A 113 19.87 -6.34 0.55
N SER A 114 18.82 -7.15 0.37
CA SER A 114 17.55 -6.70 -0.21
C SER A 114 16.75 -5.74 0.69
N ASN A 115 16.93 -5.78 1.99
CA ASN A 115 16.35 -4.83 2.93
C ASN A 115 17.20 -3.57 3.14
N ALA A 116 18.33 -3.44 2.47
CA ALA A 116 19.12 -2.20 2.58
C ALA A 116 18.38 -1.03 1.93
N ALA A 117 18.46 0.14 2.55
CA ALA A 117 18.01 1.38 1.95
C ALA A 117 18.63 1.54 0.55
N PRO A 118 17.81 1.72 -0.51
CA PRO A 118 18.32 1.82 -1.87
C PRO A 118 19.06 3.14 -2.09
N ARG A 119 19.83 3.22 -3.18
CA ARG A 119 20.22 4.52 -3.72
C ARG A 119 18.96 5.23 -4.21
N VAL A 120 18.75 6.46 -3.77
CA VAL A 120 17.55 7.25 -4.05
C VAL A 120 17.29 7.38 -5.55
N ALA A 121 18.33 7.67 -6.35
CA ALA A 121 18.19 7.78 -7.79
C ALA A 121 17.70 6.46 -8.43
N ASP A 122 18.32 5.33 -8.08
CA ASP A 122 17.95 4.04 -8.65
C ASP A 122 16.48 3.67 -8.33
N ALA A 123 16.05 3.88 -7.09
CA ALA A 123 14.67 3.57 -6.69
C ALA A 123 13.64 4.55 -7.27
N SER A 124 13.98 5.83 -7.40
CA SER A 124 13.08 6.82 -8.01
C SER A 124 12.94 6.61 -9.51
N HIS A 125 14.00 6.19 -10.21
CA HIS A 125 13.95 5.79 -11.62
C HIS A 125 13.08 4.54 -11.81
N PHE A 126 13.21 3.54 -10.93
CA PHE A 126 12.36 2.36 -11.00
C PHE A 126 10.88 2.68 -10.77
N ALA A 127 10.57 3.57 -9.84
CA ALA A 127 9.19 4.06 -9.62
C ALA A 127 8.64 4.77 -10.88
N ALA A 128 9.47 5.55 -11.58
CA ALA A 128 9.11 6.18 -12.84
C ALA A 128 8.90 5.15 -13.97
N ALA A 129 9.73 4.11 -14.04
CA ALA A 129 9.56 3.02 -15.01
C ALA A 129 8.24 2.26 -14.77
N ILE A 130 7.88 1.95 -13.52
CA ILE A 130 6.57 1.37 -13.17
C ILE A 130 5.44 2.29 -13.65
N ALA A 131 5.48 3.57 -13.29
CA ALA A 131 4.43 4.52 -13.63
C ALA A 131 4.29 4.72 -15.15
N ARG A 132 5.40 4.72 -15.90
CA ARG A 132 5.40 4.82 -17.37
C ARG A 132 4.80 3.55 -17.99
N ARG A 133 5.17 2.37 -17.49
CA ARG A 133 4.68 1.10 -18.02
C ARG A 133 3.17 0.93 -17.83
N TYR A 134 2.67 1.28 -16.66
CA TYR A 134 1.26 1.08 -16.29
C TYR A 134 0.46 2.39 -16.28
N ASN A 135 0.71 3.26 -17.27
CA ASN A 135 -0.01 4.52 -17.46
C ASN A 135 -1.23 4.43 -18.39
N GLY A 136 -1.61 3.22 -18.83
CA GLY A 136 -2.73 2.98 -19.74
C GLY A 136 -2.41 3.20 -21.22
N THR A 137 -1.20 3.64 -21.57
CA THR A 137 -0.79 3.91 -22.96
C THR A 137 0.38 3.04 -23.43
N TRP A 138 1.03 2.31 -22.55
CA TRP A 138 2.18 1.48 -22.90
C TRP A 138 1.73 0.24 -23.69
N PRO A 139 2.37 -0.06 -24.85
CA PRO A 139 1.99 -1.22 -25.68
C PRO A 139 2.12 -2.54 -24.91
N ASP A 140 1.13 -3.42 -25.07
CA ASP A 140 1.12 -4.73 -24.42
C ASP A 140 1.72 -5.86 -25.27
N GLY A 141 2.23 -5.52 -26.46
CA GLY A 141 2.82 -6.45 -27.42
C GLY A 141 1.79 -7.28 -28.24
N SER A 142 0.48 -7.11 -27.96
CA SER A 142 -0.60 -7.84 -28.68
C SER A 142 -1.52 -6.90 -29.49
N GLY A 143 -1.14 -5.64 -29.65
CA GLY A 143 -1.93 -4.62 -30.37
C GLY A 143 -2.81 -3.77 -29.44
N GLY A 144 -2.78 -4.02 -28.13
CA GLY A 144 -3.43 -3.24 -27.10
C GLY A 144 -2.44 -2.46 -26.23
N THR A 145 -2.91 -2.00 -25.06
CA THR A 145 -2.10 -1.32 -24.06
C THR A 145 -2.18 -2.04 -22.70
N LEU A 146 -1.12 -1.89 -21.91
CA LEU A 146 -1.14 -2.29 -20.51
C LEU A 146 -2.09 -1.38 -19.70
N PRO A 147 -2.70 -1.89 -18.63
CA PRO A 147 -3.69 -1.14 -17.88
C PRO A 147 -3.08 0.09 -17.19
N LEU A 148 -3.91 1.11 -16.98
CA LEU A 148 -3.58 2.19 -16.06
C LEU A 148 -3.68 1.65 -14.62
N VAL A 149 -2.61 1.82 -13.84
CA VAL A 149 -2.63 1.61 -12.39
C VAL A 149 -2.33 2.92 -11.70
N GLU A 150 -3.37 3.59 -11.26
CA GLU A 150 -3.25 4.95 -10.74
C GLU A 150 -2.50 5.00 -9.39
N ARG A 151 -2.70 4.01 -8.52
CA ARG A 151 -2.21 4.09 -7.13
C ARG A 151 -0.90 3.36 -6.97
N LEU A 152 0.14 4.17 -6.73
CA LEU A 152 1.50 3.67 -6.53
C LEU A 152 1.99 4.05 -5.13
N GLU A 153 2.15 3.06 -4.27
CA GLU A 153 2.80 3.18 -2.98
C GLU A 153 4.32 3.13 -3.14
N ILE A 154 4.98 4.08 -2.54
CA ILE A 154 6.45 4.12 -2.52
C ILE A 154 6.96 3.30 -1.36
N TRP A 155 7.46 2.10 -1.65
CA TRP A 155 7.99 1.13 -0.70
C TRP A 155 6.93 0.41 0.15
N ASN A 156 7.41 -0.57 0.96
CA ASN A 156 6.65 -1.27 1.99
C ASN A 156 7.35 -1.13 3.34
N GLU A 157 6.65 -0.71 4.38
CA GLU A 157 7.08 -0.58 5.77
C GLU A 157 8.51 -0.01 5.96
N PRO A 158 8.83 1.15 5.38
CA PRO A 158 10.18 1.73 5.45
C PRO A 158 10.61 2.11 6.87
N ASN A 159 9.71 2.01 7.83
CA ASN A 159 9.93 2.27 9.25
C ASN A 159 10.33 1.01 10.03
N ILE A 160 10.49 -0.16 9.37
CA ILE A 160 10.83 -1.45 9.99
C ILE A 160 12.10 -2.02 9.38
N GLY A 161 13.03 -2.50 10.22
CA GLY A 161 14.33 -3.01 9.80
C GLY A 161 14.28 -4.21 8.85
N THR A 162 13.17 -4.94 8.82
CA THR A 162 12.95 -6.03 7.86
C THR A 162 12.93 -5.52 6.42
N PHE A 163 12.31 -4.35 6.17
CA PHE A 163 12.10 -3.81 4.83
C PHE A 163 13.01 -2.64 4.47
N TRP A 164 13.62 -2.00 5.49
CA TRP A 164 14.52 -0.87 5.30
C TRP A 164 15.60 -0.83 6.38
N SER A 165 16.85 -0.96 6.02
CA SER A 165 17.99 -0.89 6.95
C SER A 165 19.09 0.01 6.38
N PRO A 166 19.74 0.87 7.21
CA PRO A 166 19.49 1.01 8.65
C PRO A 166 18.27 1.86 8.98
N GLN A 167 17.60 1.54 10.08
CA GLN A 167 16.56 2.41 10.65
C GLN A 167 17.15 3.63 11.35
N CYS A 168 18.27 3.42 12.03
CA CYS A 168 18.98 4.41 12.80
C CYS A 168 20.49 4.31 12.56
N ARG A 169 21.19 5.42 12.62
CA ARG A 169 22.67 5.46 12.57
C ARG A 169 23.27 6.03 13.83
N ARG A 170 24.47 5.60 14.18
CA ARG A 170 25.22 6.19 15.29
C ARG A 170 25.89 7.50 14.84
N GLN A 171 25.65 8.58 15.56
CA GLN A 171 26.25 9.89 15.31
C GLN A 171 26.63 10.53 16.65
N ARG A 172 27.91 10.89 16.83
CA ARG A 172 28.44 11.51 18.05
C ARG A 172 28.01 10.79 19.33
N GLY A 173 28.12 9.44 19.34
CA GLY A 173 27.80 8.60 20.51
C GLY A 173 26.30 8.29 20.71
N ARG A 174 25.39 8.87 19.92
CA ARG A 174 23.94 8.66 20.03
C ARG A 174 23.39 8.02 18.76
N TYR A 175 22.30 7.26 18.86
CA TYR A 175 21.54 6.83 17.70
C TYR A 175 20.58 7.93 17.25
N VAL A 176 20.59 8.23 15.97
CA VAL A 176 19.67 9.17 15.30
C VAL A 176 18.89 8.45 14.22
N MET A 177 17.65 8.88 14.01
CA MET A 177 16.78 8.32 12.97
C MET A 177 17.37 8.58 11.60
N GLU A 178 17.40 7.54 10.77
CA GLU A 178 17.93 7.59 9.41
C GLU A 178 16.88 7.20 8.36
N SER A 179 16.08 6.14 8.61
CA SER A 179 15.11 5.59 7.64
C SER A 179 14.11 6.63 7.16
N ALA A 180 13.45 7.36 8.08
CA ALA A 180 12.47 8.36 7.70
C ALA A 180 13.06 9.48 6.83
N ARG A 181 14.33 9.87 7.11
CA ARG A 181 15.05 10.87 6.30
C ARG A 181 15.35 10.36 4.90
N GLN A 182 15.87 9.14 4.79
CA GLN A 182 16.22 8.52 3.49
C GLN A 182 14.96 8.23 2.67
N TYR A 183 13.91 7.72 3.30
CA TYR A 183 12.63 7.47 2.65
C TYR A 183 11.98 8.77 2.15
N SER A 184 12.02 9.84 2.96
CA SER A 184 11.56 11.16 2.53
C SER A 184 12.27 11.64 1.26
N ALA A 185 13.60 11.43 1.19
CA ALA A 185 14.37 11.76 -0.01
C ALA A 185 13.95 10.91 -1.23
N LEU A 186 13.65 9.62 -1.01
CA LEU A 186 13.14 8.76 -2.08
C LEU A 186 11.80 9.24 -2.62
N VAL A 187 10.82 9.51 -1.76
CA VAL A 187 9.49 9.98 -2.19
C VAL A 187 9.60 11.32 -2.90
N ALA A 188 10.40 12.25 -2.36
CA ALA A 188 10.62 13.57 -2.97
C ALA A 188 11.27 13.48 -4.37
N ALA A 189 12.15 12.51 -4.59
CA ALA A 189 12.78 12.28 -5.89
C ALA A 189 11.85 11.54 -6.88
N ALA A 190 11.06 10.59 -6.40
CA ALA A 190 10.16 9.78 -7.23
C ALA A 190 8.93 10.56 -7.69
N TYR A 191 8.35 11.40 -6.82
CA TYR A 191 7.11 12.13 -7.08
C TYR A 191 7.11 12.89 -8.42
N PRO A 192 8.05 13.81 -8.70
CA PRO A 192 8.06 14.55 -9.95
C PRO A 192 8.29 13.66 -11.17
N GLN A 193 9.08 12.60 -11.03
CA GLN A 193 9.36 11.67 -12.14
C GLN A 193 8.12 10.84 -12.51
N ILE A 194 7.36 10.37 -11.50
CA ILE A 194 6.09 9.68 -11.70
C ILE A 194 5.09 10.62 -12.38
N LYS A 195 4.93 11.84 -11.84
CA LYS A 195 3.98 12.82 -12.39
C LYS A 195 4.31 13.25 -13.82
N ALA A 196 5.58 13.24 -14.21
CA ALA A 196 6.01 13.55 -15.57
C ALA A 196 5.56 12.50 -16.61
N VAL A 197 5.45 11.22 -16.22
CA VAL A 197 5.12 10.12 -17.14
C VAL A 197 3.70 9.57 -16.96
N SER A 198 3.08 9.86 -15.83
CA SER A 198 1.70 9.48 -15.47
C SER A 198 1.11 10.56 -14.55
N PRO A 199 0.60 11.66 -15.08
CA PRO A 199 0.07 12.79 -14.28
C PRO A 199 -1.10 12.41 -13.38
N SER A 200 -1.92 11.44 -13.80
CA SER A 200 -3.06 10.91 -13.03
C SER A 200 -2.65 10.02 -11.86
N SER A 201 -1.41 9.48 -11.84
CA SER A 201 -0.94 8.62 -10.76
C SER A 201 -1.07 9.28 -9.39
N ILE A 202 -1.61 8.54 -8.44
CA ILE A 202 -1.71 8.90 -7.02
C ILE A 202 -0.48 8.34 -6.31
N VAL A 203 0.47 9.22 -6.03
CA VAL A 203 1.70 8.85 -5.34
C VAL A 203 1.44 8.78 -3.84
N THR A 204 1.49 7.57 -3.30
CA THR A 204 1.20 7.30 -1.90
C THR A 204 2.48 7.18 -1.09
N GLY A 205 2.61 8.04 -0.10
CA GLY A 205 3.71 8.03 0.86
C GLY A 205 3.30 7.45 2.21
N GLY A 206 4.27 7.31 3.11
CA GLY A 206 4.07 6.71 4.43
C GLY A 206 4.32 5.22 4.41
N VAL A 207 3.33 4.42 4.02
CA VAL A 207 3.34 2.94 3.94
C VAL A 207 3.96 2.31 5.19
N THR A 208 3.64 2.89 6.37
CA THR A 208 4.31 2.54 7.61
C THR A 208 3.68 1.34 8.30
N GLY A 209 4.52 0.40 8.70
CA GLY A 209 4.11 -0.73 9.53
C GLY A 209 3.75 -0.32 10.97
N PRO A 210 3.09 -1.22 11.72
CA PRO A 210 2.42 -0.91 12.98
C PRO A 210 3.36 -0.81 14.19
N VAL A 211 4.66 -1.02 14.02
CA VAL A 211 5.62 -1.06 15.12
C VAL A 211 6.60 0.08 15.08
N GLY A 212 7.19 0.40 16.22
CA GLY A 212 8.25 1.37 16.34
C GLY A 212 8.02 2.42 17.41
N GLY A 213 9.10 3.08 17.77
CA GLY A 213 9.14 4.12 18.82
C GLY A 213 9.55 5.48 18.28
N SER A 214 9.63 6.44 19.19
CA SER A 214 10.13 7.80 18.90
C SER A 214 11.64 7.94 19.09
N VAL A 215 12.31 6.94 19.63
CA VAL A 215 13.73 6.97 20.01
C VAL A 215 14.47 5.78 19.41
N CYS A 216 15.59 6.07 18.78
CA CYS A 216 16.54 5.07 18.31
C CYS A 216 17.42 4.56 19.45
N LYS A 217 17.43 3.24 19.66
CA LYS A 217 18.29 2.58 20.66
C LYS A 217 19.41 1.75 20.04
N LYS A 218 19.22 1.29 18.81
CA LYS A 218 20.17 0.50 18.00
C LYS A 218 19.89 0.73 16.51
N THR A 219 20.74 0.22 15.65
CA THR A 219 20.67 0.40 14.20
C THR A 219 19.30 0.05 13.60
N ASP A 220 18.70 -1.07 14.01
CA ASP A 220 17.42 -1.54 13.47
C ASP A 220 16.24 -1.31 14.43
N SER A 221 16.30 -0.25 15.24
CA SER A 221 15.14 0.20 16.05
C SER A 221 14.06 0.70 15.12
N SER A 222 12.93 0.00 15.02
CA SER A 222 11.79 0.47 14.21
C SER A 222 11.31 1.84 14.66
N VAL A 223 10.91 2.67 13.70
CA VAL A 223 10.47 4.04 13.90
C VAL A 223 8.94 4.11 13.87
N GLY A 224 8.32 4.67 14.90
CA GLY A 224 6.85 4.76 14.96
C GLY A 224 6.28 5.67 13.88
N THR A 225 5.10 5.29 13.35
CA THR A 225 4.37 5.98 12.27
C THR A 225 4.27 7.50 12.49
N ILE A 226 3.91 7.93 13.70
CA ILE A 226 3.78 9.37 14.03
C ILE A 226 5.13 10.10 13.91
N THR A 227 6.20 9.49 14.36
CA THR A 227 7.55 10.03 14.27
C THR A 227 8.02 10.09 12.82
N PHE A 228 7.70 9.05 12.06
CA PHE A 228 7.99 8.96 10.62
C PHE A 228 7.28 10.07 9.84
N ALA A 229 5.98 10.26 10.06
CA ALA A 229 5.19 11.33 9.45
C ALA A 229 5.73 12.73 9.77
N LYS A 230 6.13 12.98 11.03
CA LYS A 230 6.74 14.27 11.43
C LYS A 230 8.02 14.58 10.66
N GLU A 231 8.84 13.57 10.39
CA GLU A 231 10.07 13.75 9.58
C GLU A 231 9.75 14.07 8.13
N MET A 232 8.77 13.39 7.52
CA MET A 232 8.31 13.68 6.16
C MET A 232 7.78 15.13 6.06
N ILE A 233 7.03 15.59 7.06
CA ILE A 233 6.55 16.98 7.15
C ILE A 233 7.73 17.96 7.22
N ARG A 234 8.72 17.68 8.07
CA ARG A 234 9.92 18.52 8.20
C ARG A 234 10.64 18.71 6.87
N GLN A 235 10.64 17.67 6.03
CA GLN A 235 11.26 17.68 4.70
C GLN A 235 10.31 18.14 3.58
N LYS A 236 9.05 18.48 3.90
CA LYS A 236 8.02 18.93 2.94
C LYS A 236 7.84 17.95 1.78
N VAL A 237 7.77 16.66 2.09
CA VAL A 237 7.70 15.59 1.09
C VAL A 237 6.38 15.68 0.32
N PRO A 238 6.39 15.73 -1.02
CA PRO A 238 5.16 15.72 -1.81
C PRO A 238 4.54 14.33 -1.81
N ILE A 239 3.23 14.26 -1.57
CA ILE A 239 2.41 13.04 -1.65
C ILE A 239 1.02 13.40 -2.18
N ASP A 240 0.30 12.42 -2.74
CA ASP A 240 -1.12 12.55 -3.06
C ASP A 240 -2.00 11.85 -2.04
N ALA A 241 -1.53 10.78 -1.42
CA ALA A 241 -2.20 10.00 -0.40
C ALA A 241 -1.21 9.55 0.68
N TRP A 242 -1.74 9.14 1.83
CA TRP A 242 -0.97 8.52 2.91
C TRP A 242 -1.41 7.08 3.11
N SER A 243 -0.45 6.17 3.24
CA SER A 243 -0.70 4.77 3.58
C SER A 243 -0.10 4.37 4.91
N MET A 244 -0.74 3.43 5.58
CA MET A 244 -0.25 2.81 6.80
C MET A 244 -0.87 1.42 7.01
N HIS A 245 -0.17 0.58 7.77
CA HIS A 245 -0.66 -0.74 8.18
C HIS A 245 -1.16 -0.70 9.61
N LEU A 246 -2.31 -1.33 9.85
CA LEU A 246 -2.94 -1.41 11.16
C LEU A 246 -3.15 -2.87 11.55
N TYR A 247 -2.39 -3.33 12.54
CA TYR A 247 -2.55 -4.66 13.13
C TYR A 247 -2.85 -4.51 14.63
N PRO A 248 -4.08 -4.12 14.99
CA PRO A 248 -4.42 -3.85 16.37
C PRO A 248 -4.39 -5.11 17.23
N ILE A 249 -3.89 -4.97 18.44
CA ILE A 249 -3.98 -6.01 19.48
C ILE A 249 -5.30 -5.78 20.22
N GLY A 250 -6.26 -6.69 20.07
CA GLY A 250 -7.64 -6.54 20.52
C GLY A 250 -8.59 -6.18 19.40
N SER A 251 -9.89 -5.94 19.71
CA SER A 251 -10.89 -5.64 18.69
C SER A 251 -10.56 -4.35 17.92
N PRO A 252 -10.99 -4.23 16.67
CA PRO A 252 -10.83 -3.00 15.86
C PRO A 252 -11.38 -1.75 16.57
N GLN A 253 -12.41 -1.93 17.39
CA GLN A 253 -13.06 -0.84 18.14
C GLN A 253 -12.25 -0.37 19.35
N LYS A 254 -11.43 -1.23 19.93
CA LYS A 254 -10.66 -0.99 21.15
C LYS A 254 -9.17 -0.88 20.79
N ALA A 255 -8.63 0.32 20.77
CA ALA A 255 -7.19 0.47 20.58
C ALA A 255 -6.46 0.00 21.84
N TYR A 256 -5.48 -0.82 21.70
CA TYR A 256 -4.67 -1.25 22.83
C TYR A 256 -3.18 -0.92 22.69
N PHE A 257 -2.62 -1.00 21.48
CA PHE A 257 -1.29 -0.51 21.16
C PHE A 257 -1.33 0.22 19.83
N VAL A 258 -0.51 1.24 19.70
CA VAL A 258 -0.39 2.03 18.48
C VAL A 258 0.47 1.33 17.43
N PRO A 259 0.23 1.56 16.13
CA PRO A 259 -0.93 2.25 15.56
C PRO A 259 -2.17 1.35 15.50
N SER A 260 -3.31 1.97 15.68
CA SER A 260 -4.64 1.35 15.61
C SER A 260 -5.60 2.29 14.89
N TRP A 261 -6.85 1.89 14.71
CA TRP A 261 -7.89 2.75 14.14
C TRP A 261 -8.01 4.10 14.86
N LYS A 262 -7.80 4.13 16.19
CA LYS A 262 -7.78 5.38 16.98
C LYS A 262 -6.60 6.31 16.66
N THR A 263 -5.59 5.84 15.95
CA THR A 263 -4.46 6.65 15.50
C THR A 263 -4.82 7.50 14.26
N ILE A 264 -5.85 7.12 13.51
CA ILE A 264 -6.25 7.77 12.25
C ILE A 264 -6.45 9.28 12.41
N PRO A 265 -7.18 9.81 13.42
CA PRO A 265 -7.34 11.26 13.57
C PRO A 265 -6.02 12.02 13.77
N GLN A 266 -5.05 11.41 14.45
CA GLN A 266 -3.74 12.03 14.64
C GLN A 266 -2.93 12.02 13.33
N ILE A 267 -2.95 10.90 12.60
CA ILE A 267 -2.30 10.80 11.28
C ILE A 267 -2.94 11.79 10.31
N THR A 268 -4.26 11.86 10.23
CA THR A 268 -4.98 12.78 9.34
C THR A 268 -4.51 14.23 9.55
N ARG A 269 -4.43 14.70 10.82
CA ARG A 269 -3.92 16.05 11.14
C ARG A 269 -2.46 16.26 10.72
N LEU A 270 -1.63 15.22 10.75
CA LEU A 270 -0.25 15.31 10.28
C LEU A 270 -0.18 15.33 8.75
N VAL A 271 -0.96 14.49 8.11
CA VAL A 271 -1.03 14.39 6.63
C VAL A 271 -1.53 15.69 6.02
N ASP A 272 -2.49 16.38 6.66
CA ASP A 272 -2.98 17.70 6.22
C ASP A 272 -1.87 18.77 6.16
N ARG A 273 -0.76 18.58 6.87
CA ARG A 273 0.41 19.46 6.77
C ARG A 273 1.29 19.15 5.55
N LEU A 274 1.14 17.98 4.94
CA LEU A 274 1.78 17.61 3.68
C LEU A 274 0.87 17.95 2.49
N LYS A 275 -0.36 17.44 2.55
CA LYS A 275 -1.41 17.68 1.56
C LYS A 275 -2.77 17.75 2.24
N PRO A 276 -3.39 18.94 2.36
CA PRO A 276 -4.72 19.09 2.92
C PRO A 276 -5.75 18.24 2.14
N GLY A 277 -6.57 17.50 2.86
CA GLY A 277 -7.60 16.68 2.24
C GLY A 277 -7.12 15.34 1.65
N ALA A 278 -5.83 14.99 1.69
CA ALA A 278 -5.32 13.74 1.11
C ALA A 278 -5.99 12.49 1.72
N PRO A 279 -6.35 11.48 0.93
CA PRO A 279 -6.93 10.25 1.44
C PRO A 279 -5.93 9.46 2.30
N ILE A 280 -6.49 8.63 3.17
CA ILE A 280 -5.74 7.68 4.01
C ILE A 280 -6.07 6.27 3.52
N TYR A 281 -5.05 5.48 3.21
CA TYR A 281 -5.18 4.09 2.85
C TYR A 281 -4.66 3.21 3.99
N VAL A 282 -5.48 2.30 4.49
CA VAL A 282 -5.04 1.25 5.39
C VAL A 282 -4.73 0.03 4.53
N THR A 283 -3.48 -0.05 4.08
CA THR A 283 -3.10 -0.99 3.01
C THR A 283 -2.68 -2.37 3.51
N GLU A 284 -2.66 -2.57 4.82
CA GLU A 284 -2.68 -3.88 5.44
C GLU A 284 -3.39 -3.81 6.79
N THR A 285 -4.30 -4.78 7.02
CA THR A 285 -4.90 -5.07 8.32
C THR A 285 -5.29 -6.54 8.40
N GLY A 286 -5.40 -7.08 9.59
CA GLY A 286 -5.80 -8.48 9.79
C GLY A 286 -5.43 -8.99 11.17
N TYR A 287 -5.76 -10.26 11.41
CA TYR A 287 -5.53 -10.94 12.68
C TYR A 287 -5.06 -12.36 12.45
N HIS A 288 -3.98 -12.76 13.12
CA HIS A 288 -3.50 -14.14 13.12
C HIS A 288 -4.50 -15.07 13.83
N THR A 289 -4.63 -16.31 13.36
CA THR A 289 -5.49 -17.33 13.96
C THR A 289 -4.73 -18.46 14.65
N SER A 290 -3.40 -18.44 14.57
CA SER A 290 -2.54 -19.36 15.31
C SER A 290 -1.25 -18.69 15.72
N TYR A 291 -0.58 -19.27 16.73
CA TYR A 291 0.73 -18.82 17.16
C TYR A 291 1.75 -18.91 16.02
N ASN A 292 2.54 -17.86 15.89
CA ASN A 292 3.70 -17.83 15.02
C ASN A 292 4.85 -17.16 15.78
N ARG A 293 6.09 -17.66 15.61
CA ARG A 293 7.26 -17.10 16.33
C ARG A 293 7.49 -15.61 16.03
N TYR A 294 6.99 -15.12 14.90
CA TYR A 294 7.08 -13.72 14.49
C TYR A 294 5.90 -12.88 14.97
N HIS A 295 4.73 -13.54 15.21
CA HIS A 295 3.48 -12.90 15.59
C HIS A 295 2.84 -13.69 16.76
N ARG A 296 3.06 -13.20 17.98
CA ARG A 296 2.65 -13.91 19.20
C ARG A 296 1.19 -13.67 19.59
N TYR A 297 0.59 -12.61 19.04
CA TYR A 297 -0.83 -12.33 19.27
C TYR A 297 -1.67 -13.02 18.21
N PHE A 298 -2.61 -13.81 18.63
CA PHE A 298 -3.55 -14.51 17.76
C PHE A 298 -4.92 -14.63 18.42
N VAL A 299 -5.95 -14.89 17.61
CA VAL A 299 -7.34 -15.02 18.02
C VAL A 299 -7.93 -16.31 17.42
N SER A 300 -9.11 -16.73 17.89
CA SER A 300 -9.81 -17.83 17.22
C SER A 300 -10.28 -17.41 15.81
N GLU A 301 -10.49 -18.39 14.93
CA GLU A 301 -11.05 -18.11 13.59
C GLU A 301 -12.44 -17.47 13.65
N ALA A 302 -13.25 -17.84 14.65
CA ALA A 302 -14.54 -17.19 14.89
C ALA A 302 -14.38 -15.72 15.27
N GLN A 303 -13.40 -15.41 16.12
CA GLN A 303 -13.09 -14.04 16.49
C GLN A 303 -12.53 -13.25 15.31
N GLN A 304 -11.67 -13.85 14.47
CA GLN A 304 -11.17 -13.25 13.24
C GLN A 304 -12.36 -12.87 12.33
N ALA A 305 -13.32 -13.79 12.13
CA ALA A 305 -14.51 -13.53 11.32
C ALA A 305 -15.32 -12.35 11.85
N ALA A 306 -15.63 -12.32 13.15
CA ALA A 306 -16.34 -11.19 13.76
C ALA A 306 -15.59 -9.87 13.53
N TRP A 307 -14.27 -9.87 13.61
CA TRP A 307 -13.46 -8.67 13.48
C TRP A 307 -13.23 -8.20 12.04
N VAL A 308 -13.54 -8.99 11.01
CA VAL A 308 -13.69 -8.48 9.64
C VAL A 308 -14.77 -7.40 9.59
N GLY A 309 -15.97 -7.68 10.12
CA GLY A 309 -17.07 -6.71 10.18
C GLY A 309 -16.75 -5.49 11.06
N GLU A 310 -16.15 -5.72 12.24
CA GLU A 310 -15.73 -4.61 13.12
C GLU A 310 -14.65 -3.72 12.48
N THR A 311 -13.76 -4.28 11.65
CA THR A 311 -12.76 -3.54 10.88
C THR A 311 -13.43 -2.55 9.94
N MET A 312 -14.45 -2.98 9.21
CA MET A 312 -15.20 -2.09 8.32
C MET A 312 -15.96 -1.00 9.07
N GLN A 313 -16.60 -1.36 10.19
CA GLN A 313 -17.23 -0.37 11.07
C GLN A 313 -16.23 0.64 11.63
N ALA A 314 -15.02 0.22 11.96
CA ALA A 314 -13.98 1.12 12.42
C ALA A 314 -13.47 2.04 11.31
N ALA A 315 -13.26 1.51 10.11
CA ALA A 315 -12.82 2.27 8.94
C ALA A 315 -13.83 3.36 8.54
N SER A 316 -15.14 3.01 8.48
CA SER A 316 -16.21 3.93 8.07
C SER A 316 -16.45 5.11 9.03
N ARG A 317 -15.86 5.07 10.24
CA ARG A 317 -15.90 6.25 11.14
C ARG A 317 -14.98 7.39 10.69
N TYR A 318 -14.10 7.12 9.74
CA TYR A 318 -13.09 8.08 9.31
C TYR A 318 -13.28 8.38 7.82
N PRO A 319 -13.96 9.49 7.46
CA PRO A 319 -14.30 9.81 6.07
C PRO A 319 -13.11 9.92 5.11
N ARG A 320 -11.88 10.10 5.66
CA ARG A 320 -10.63 10.17 4.90
C ARG A 320 -10.05 8.78 4.60
N VAL A 321 -10.53 7.72 5.28
CA VAL A 321 -10.12 6.34 4.98
C VAL A 321 -10.93 5.85 3.79
N GLU A 322 -10.30 5.70 2.63
CA GLU A 322 -10.95 5.24 1.40
C GLU A 322 -10.87 3.73 1.22
N VAL A 323 -9.83 3.08 1.74
CA VAL A 323 -9.63 1.64 1.60
C VAL A 323 -9.07 1.02 2.86
N ALA A 324 -9.52 -0.20 3.16
CA ALA A 324 -8.95 -1.09 4.17
C ALA A 324 -8.65 -2.45 3.51
N VAL A 325 -7.38 -2.78 3.38
CA VAL A 325 -6.94 -4.02 2.74
C VAL A 325 -6.74 -5.11 3.78
N TRP A 326 -7.51 -6.17 3.68
CA TRP A 326 -7.29 -7.36 4.50
C TRP A 326 -6.05 -8.11 4.00
N PHE A 327 -5.13 -8.38 4.89
CA PHE A 327 -3.95 -9.18 4.63
C PHE A 327 -4.06 -10.51 5.38
N ASN A 328 -4.29 -11.66 4.75
CA ASN A 328 -4.02 -12.01 3.39
C ASN A 328 -5.17 -12.92 2.84
N LEU A 329 -5.16 -13.30 1.56
CA LEU A 329 -6.13 -14.29 1.03
C LEU A 329 -5.95 -15.66 1.68
N GLN A 330 -4.72 -16.17 1.81
CA GLN A 330 -4.43 -17.49 2.35
C GLN A 330 -3.28 -17.45 3.34
N ASP A 331 -3.36 -18.25 4.39
CA ASP A 331 -2.28 -18.46 5.34
C ASP A 331 -0.99 -18.92 4.65
N ASN A 332 0.13 -18.50 5.19
CA ASN A 332 1.45 -19.01 4.84
C ASN A 332 2.27 -19.24 6.13
N PRO A 333 3.48 -19.83 6.06
CA PRO A 333 4.29 -20.13 7.25
C PRO A 333 4.64 -18.91 8.12
N PHE A 334 4.59 -17.70 7.55
CA PHE A 334 4.93 -16.46 8.25
C PHE A 334 3.69 -15.68 8.70
N TRP A 335 2.54 -15.91 8.04
CA TRP A 335 1.31 -15.18 8.26
C TRP A 335 0.10 -16.12 8.30
N THR A 336 -0.60 -16.15 9.43
CA THR A 336 -1.79 -17.00 9.65
C THR A 336 -3.09 -16.18 9.76
N GLY A 337 -3.10 -15.00 9.16
CA GLY A 337 -4.24 -14.06 9.13
C GLY A 337 -5.09 -14.15 7.87
N GLY A 338 -4.87 -15.16 7.01
CA GLY A 338 -5.61 -15.35 5.77
C GLY A 338 -7.08 -15.65 5.96
N LEU A 339 -7.88 -15.46 4.91
CA LEU A 339 -9.27 -15.91 4.82
C LEU A 339 -9.38 -17.41 4.60
N MET A 340 -8.28 -18.01 4.15
CA MET A 340 -8.14 -19.46 3.94
C MET A 340 -6.97 -20.01 4.76
N ARG A 341 -7.05 -21.26 5.15
CA ARG A 341 -5.95 -22.00 5.79
C ARG A 341 -4.88 -22.38 4.77
N MET A 342 -3.70 -22.76 5.21
CA MET A 342 -2.60 -23.21 4.34
C MET A 342 -2.98 -24.35 3.41
N ASN A 343 -3.88 -25.23 3.83
CA ASN A 343 -4.37 -26.38 3.06
C ASN A 343 -5.46 -26.01 2.01
N GLY A 344 -5.76 -24.71 1.84
CA GLY A 344 -6.75 -24.23 0.89
C GLY A 344 -8.20 -24.25 1.38
N THR A 345 -8.47 -24.69 2.61
CA THR A 345 -9.84 -24.65 3.15
C THR A 345 -10.20 -23.26 3.67
N LYS A 346 -11.45 -22.83 3.42
CA LYS A 346 -11.94 -21.52 3.84
C LYS A 346 -12.12 -21.47 5.37
N LYS A 347 -11.75 -20.33 5.97
CA LYS A 347 -12.07 -20.02 7.37
C LYS A 347 -13.45 -19.35 7.45
N PRO A 348 -14.09 -19.25 8.62
CA PRO A 348 -15.31 -18.46 8.81
C PRO A 348 -15.19 -17.01 8.35
N ALA A 349 -14.00 -16.42 8.43
CA ALA A 349 -13.68 -15.08 7.95
C ALA A 349 -13.93 -14.90 6.42
N TRP A 350 -13.86 -15.96 5.62
CA TRP A 350 -14.19 -15.91 4.19
C TRP A 350 -15.62 -15.43 3.95
N ALA A 351 -16.61 -16.08 4.58
CA ALA A 351 -18.02 -15.73 4.41
C ALA A 351 -18.31 -14.32 4.93
N GLN A 352 -17.69 -13.94 6.05
CA GLN A 352 -17.84 -12.59 6.60
C GLN A 352 -17.23 -11.54 5.66
N PHE A 353 -16.05 -11.81 5.09
CA PHE A 353 -15.39 -10.91 4.15
C PHE A 353 -16.24 -10.70 2.89
N THR A 354 -16.72 -11.78 2.26
CA THR A 354 -17.57 -11.71 1.05
C THR A 354 -18.85 -10.93 1.29
N SER A 355 -19.49 -11.09 2.46
CA SER A 355 -20.66 -10.32 2.86
C SER A 355 -20.35 -8.82 2.98
N GLN A 356 -19.25 -8.45 3.60
CA GLN A 356 -18.87 -7.04 3.79
C GLN A 356 -18.46 -6.37 2.47
N VAL A 357 -17.73 -7.06 1.60
CA VAL A 357 -17.35 -6.54 0.28
C VAL A 357 -18.58 -6.26 -0.57
N GLY A 358 -19.57 -7.16 -0.56
CA GLY A 358 -20.82 -6.98 -1.30
C GLY A 358 -21.67 -5.79 -0.82
N ALA A 359 -21.51 -5.39 0.45
CA ALA A 359 -22.23 -4.26 1.04
C ALA A 359 -21.54 -2.89 0.80
N THR A 360 -20.30 -2.86 0.33
CA THR A 360 -19.53 -1.63 0.12
C THR A 360 -19.19 -1.46 -1.35
N PRO A 361 -19.90 -0.55 -2.07
CA PRO A 361 -19.60 -0.30 -3.47
C PRO A 361 -18.22 0.33 -3.63
N ARG A 362 -17.53 -0.03 -4.71
CA ARG A 362 -16.25 0.60 -5.09
C ARG A 362 -16.50 2.11 -5.32
N PRO A 363 -15.71 3.01 -4.72
CA PRO A 363 -15.80 4.43 -5.03
C PRO A 363 -15.61 4.68 -6.53
N ALA A 364 -16.32 5.62 -7.11
CA ALA A 364 -16.21 5.95 -8.54
C ALA A 364 -14.76 6.32 -8.95
N THR A 365 -14.03 6.96 -8.03
CA THR A 365 -12.60 7.31 -8.19
C THR A 365 -11.67 6.09 -8.24
N TRP A 366 -12.19 4.87 -8.05
CA TRP A 366 -11.44 3.61 -8.08
C TRP A 366 -11.88 2.70 -9.23
N ALA A 367 -12.66 3.22 -10.17
CA ALA A 367 -13.01 2.49 -11.38
C ALA A 367 -11.74 2.17 -12.19
N PRO A 368 -11.66 0.98 -12.83
CA PRO A 368 -10.53 0.60 -13.67
C PRO A 368 -10.47 1.45 -14.94
#